data_c8ff4a5b9cfd7fd71e137d6a6de2f88e
#
_entry.id   c8ff4a5b9cfd7fd71e137d6a6de2f88e
#
_cell.length_a   1.000
_cell.length_b   1.000
_cell.length_c   1.000
_cell.angle_alpha   90.00
_cell.angle_beta   90.00
_cell.angle_gamma   90.00
#
_symmetry.space_group_name_H-M   'P 1'
#
loop_
_entity.id
_entity.type
_entity.pdbx_description
1 polymer ?
#
loop_
_entity_poly.entity_id
_entity_poly.type
_entity_poly.pdbx_seq_one_letter_code
_entity_poly.pdbx_strand_id
1 'polypeptide(L)'
;MAYWNYNPEIAARKKKNADIFRETTKLIQAGGYITPSGKQIRFDFTRMLQQGKCFQQEIPIVSSPSVEGGTKVMVESNDCLVAAERLVKEGYNPVLLNFASAGHPGGGVETGARAQEETICRRSTLTRSIYSFDAKYASRYGYALQAGEHYPIVSEFSAVYSPAVTVFREGIDCLFMEEPYDVAVVTCAALNLNGKYPIKLTPDGHMPQAAIDITRNKIRTVFRIGLTYGHDSLVLGAFGCGAFKNPPAEIAKLFHEVMEEPEFKNKYRLITFSIIEDHNSNNRNLRAFEAEFGVAPKRAKLPAPDNITSLQPNQIFVFGSVCKV
;
A
#
# COMPACT_ATOMS: atom_id res chain seq x y z
N MET A 1 22.85 4.26 30.61
CA MET A 1 21.50 4.86 30.38
C MET A 1 21.48 5.43 28.97
N ALA A 2 20.76 4.80 28.04
CA ALA A 2 20.65 5.31 26.68
C ALA A 2 19.64 6.48 26.70
N TYR A 3 20.13 7.69 26.52
CA TYR A 3 19.28 8.84 26.27
C TYR A 3 18.55 8.61 24.95
N TRP A 4 17.24 8.39 25.02
CA TRP A 4 16.37 8.44 23.86
C TRP A 4 16.42 9.89 23.36
N ASN A 5 17.07 10.12 22.21
CA ASN A 5 17.06 11.42 21.57
C ASN A 5 15.61 11.73 21.19
N TYR A 6 14.89 12.43 22.05
CA TYR A 6 13.58 12.97 21.77
C TYR A 6 13.70 13.99 20.63
N ASN A 7 13.15 13.66 19.48
CA ASN A 7 13.05 14.61 18.37
C ASN A 7 11.63 15.18 18.33
N PRO A 8 11.46 16.47 18.68
CA PRO A 8 10.14 17.10 18.78
C PRO A 8 9.40 17.12 17.44
N GLU A 9 10.09 17.23 16.31
CA GLU A 9 9.48 17.22 14.97
C GLU A 9 8.89 15.84 14.66
N ILE A 10 9.61 14.77 14.98
CA ILE A 10 9.11 13.39 14.82
C ILE A 10 7.88 13.19 15.70
N ALA A 11 7.90 13.66 16.95
CA ALA A 11 6.78 13.54 17.87
C ALA A 11 5.55 14.33 17.37
N ALA A 12 5.74 15.57 16.91
CA ALA A 12 4.68 16.41 16.35
C ALA A 12 4.05 15.75 15.11
N ARG A 13 4.87 15.23 14.20
CA ARG A 13 4.40 14.52 13.01
C ARG A 13 3.63 13.25 13.36
N LYS A 14 4.11 12.44 14.31
CA LYS A 14 3.37 11.27 14.78
C LYS A 14 2.02 11.67 15.36
N LYS A 15 1.98 12.71 16.17
CA LYS A 15 0.73 13.24 16.72
C LYS A 15 -0.24 13.65 15.61
N LYS A 16 0.22 14.45 14.63
CA LYS A 16 -0.59 14.85 13.46
C LYS A 16 -1.18 13.64 12.74
N ASN A 17 -0.34 12.61 12.45
CA ASN A 17 -0.79 11.40 11.77
C ASN A 17 -1.83 10.61 12.57
N ALA A 18 -1.67 10.52 13.89
CA ALA A 18 -2.63 9.87 14.77
C ALA A 18 -3.94 10.66 14.85
N ASP A 19 -3.88 12.00 14.85
CA ASP A 19 -5.05 12.86 14.81
C ASP A 19 -5.85 12.68 13.51
N ILE A 20 -5.16 12.68 12.36
CA ILE A 20 -5.78 12.40 11.06
C ILE A 20 -6.43 11.01 11.05
N PHE A 21 -5.76 9.99 11.58
CA PHE A 21 -6.35 8.65 11.65
C PHE A 21 -7.61 8.61 12.52
N ARG A 22 -7.61 9.28 13.67
CA ARG A 22 -8.81 9.39 14.53
C ARG A 22 -9.97 10.08 13.80
N GLU A 23 -9.70 11.13 13.04
CA GLU A 23 -10.70 11.79 12.21
C GLU A 23 -11.21 10.84 11.12
N THR A 24 -10.32 10.18 10.36
CA THR A 24 -10.67 9.16 9.36
C THR A 24 -11.60 8.10 9.95
N THR A 25 -11.27 7.57 11.12
CA THR A 25 -12.10 6.56 11.80
C THR A 25 -13.50 7.08 12.15
N LYS A 26 -13.60 8.31 12.64
CA LYS A 26 -14.91 8.94 12.93
C LYS A 26 -15.75 9.10 11.68
N LEU A 27 -15.14 9.48 10.55
CA LEU A 27 -15.85 9.61 9.27
C LEU A 27 -16.32 8.25 8.74
N ILE A 28 -15.50 7.21 8.88
CA ILE A 28 -15.89 5.84 8.52
C ILE A 28 -17.10 5.39 9.35
N GLN A 29 -17.10 5.65 10.67
CA GLN A 29 -18.20 5.33 11.58
C GLN A 29 -19.45 6.16 11.28
N ALA A 30 -19.30 7.43 10.86
CA ALA A 30 -20.38 8.30 10.45
C ALA A 30 -20.94 7.95 9.04
N GLY A 31 -20.22 7.11 8.27
CA GLY A 31 -20.64 6.65 6.95
C GLY A 31 -20.40 7.66 5.82
N GLY A 32 -19.48 8.61 5.99
CA GLY A 32 -19.18 9.57 4.93
C GLY A 32 -18.43 10.81 5.39
N TYR A 33 -18.25 11.75 4.46
CA TYR A 33 -17.57 13.04 4.73
C TYR A 33 -18.16 14.15 3.83
N ILE A 34 -17.75 15.39 4.11
CA ILE A 34 -18.08 16.57 3.30
C ILE A 34 -16.79 16.96 2.56
N THR A 35 -16.89 17.12 1.23
CA THR A 35 -15.76 17.55 0.39
C THR A 35 -15.42 19.03 0.66
N PRO A 36 -14.25 19.51 0.22
CA PRO A 36 -13.90 20.94 0.33
C PRO A 36 -14.92 21.87 -0.32
N SER A 37 -15.58 21.46 -1.41
CA SER A 37 -16.65 22.22 -2.06
C SER A 37 -18.01 22.15 -1.35
N GLY A 38 -18.13 21.37 -0.26
CA GLY A 38 -19.37 21.22 0.50
C GLY A 38 -20.28 20.08 0.03
N LYS A 39 -19.86 19.24 -0.91
CA LYS A 39 -20.61 18.08 -1.37
C LYS A 39 -20.56 16.97 -0.32
N GLN A 40 -21.71 16.38 0.02
CA GLN A 40 -21.79 15.23 0.91
C GLN A 40 -21.47 13.93 0.16
N ILE A 41 -20.47 13.20 0.61
CA ILE A 41 -20.12 11.86 0.14
C ILE A 41 -20.55 10.83 1.19
N ARG A 42 -21.20 9.74 0.75
CA ARG A 42 -21.57 8.60 1.59
C ARG A 42 -20.72 7.39 1.20
N PHE A 43 -20.21 6.66 2.19
CA PHE A 43 -19.49 5.41 1.98
C PHE A 43 -20.49 4.25 1.85
N ASP A 44 -20.29 3.42 0.82
CA ASP A 44 -21.02 2.15 0.67
C ASP A 44 -20.11 0.97 1.05
N PHE A 45 -20.42 0.34 2.16
CA PHE A 45 -19.67 -0.83 2.65
C PHE A 45 -20.30 -2.16 2.22
N THR A 46 -21.37 -2.17 1.45
CA THR A 46 -22.14 -3.38 1.11
C THR A 46 -21.24 -4.44 0.47
N ARG A 47 -20.56 -4.08 -0.62
CA ARG A 47 -19.66 -4.99 -1.33
C ARG A 47 -18.49 -5.44 -0.45
N MET A 48 -17.89 -4.51 0.29
CA MET A 48 -16.79 -4.78 1.22
C MET A 48 -17.16 -5.83 2.27
N LEU A 49 -18.35 -5.72 2.86
CA LEU A 49 -18.81 -6.61 3.92
C LEU A 49 -19.31 -7.97 3.40
N GLN A 50 -19.88 -8.01 2.19
CA GLN A 50 -20.40 -9.24 1.60
C GLN A 50 -19.32 -10.11 0.95
N GLN A 51 -18.32 -9.50 0.34
CA GLN A 51 -17.30 -10.18 -0.46
C GLN A 51 -15.88 -10.13 0.17
N GLY A 52 -15.70 -9.32 1.22
CA GLY A 52 -14.45 -9.29 1.98
C GLY A 52 -14.16 -10.67 2.58
N LYS A 53 -12.90 -11.10 2.50
CA LYS A 53 -12.51 -12.44 2.95
C LYS A 53 -11.09 -12.48 3.49
N CYS A 54 -10.90 -13.14 4.63
CA CYS A 54 -9.59 -13.53 5.13
C CYS A 54 -9.27 -14.95 4.62
N PHE A 55 -8.05 -15.14 4.16
CA PHE A 55 -7.51 -16.41 3.69
C PHE A 55 -6.37 -16.81 4.63
N GLN A 56 -6.33 -18.10 5.01
CA GLN A 56 -5.26 -18.70 5.81
C GLN A 56 -4.67 -19.93 5.14
N GLN A 57 -5.34 -20.42 4.09
CA GLN A 57 -4.97 -21.60 3.33
C GLN A 57 -4.64 -21.24 1.89
N GLU A 58 -3.95 -22.13 1.21
CA GLU A 58 -3.64 -21.98 -0.20
C GLU A 58 -4.92 -21.81 -1.03
N ILE A 59 -4.95 -20.78 -1.87
CA ILE A 59 -6.07 -20.52 -2.77
C ILE A 59 -5.92 -21.41 -3.99
N PRO A 60 -6.98 -22.11 -4.43
CA PRO A 60 -6.92 -22.92 -5.64
C PRO A 60 -6.52 -22.11 -6.88
N ILE A 61 -5.84 -22.76 -7.80
CA ILE A 61 -5.48 -22.18 -9.10
C ILE A 61 -6.74 -21.79 -9.86
N VAL A 62 -6.79 -20.56 -10.35
CA VAL A 62 -7.91 -20.03 -11.12
C VAL A 62 -7.56 -20.08 -12.61
N SER A 63 -8.41 -20.74 -13.39
CA SER A 63 -8.30 -20.66 -14.85
C SER A 63 -8.76 -19.27 -15.31
N SER A 64 -7.83 -18.50 -15.86
CA SER A 64 -8.11 -17.19 -16.43
C SER A 64 -7.60 -17.13 -17.87
N PRO A 65 -8.32 -16.49 -18.81
CA PRO A 65 -7.84 -16.32 -20.16
C PRO A 65 -6.55 -15.48 -20.19
N SER A 66 -5.71 -15.72 -21.17
CA SER A 66 -4.55 -14.88 -21.40
C SER A 66 -4.97 -13.55 -22.03
N VAL A 67 -4.28 -12.50 -21.65
CA VAL A 67 -4.48 -11.15 -22.20
C VAL A 67 -3.80 -11.04 -23.56
N GLU A 68 -4.51 -10.51 -24.54
CA GLU A 68 -3.95 -10.22 -25.85
C GLU A 68 -2.81 -9.20 -25.72
N GLY A 69 -1.69 -9.46 -26.39
CA GLY A 69 -0.49 -8.62 -26.30
C GLY A 69 0.36 -8.82 -25.04
N GLY A 70 -0.05 -9.74 -24.14
CA GLY A 70 0.69 -10.08 -22.92
C GLY A 70 0.55 -9.06 -21.78
N THR A 71 1.11 -9.41 -20.63
CA THR A 71 1.13 -8.52 -19.45
C THR A 71 2.12 -7.39 -19.64
N LYS A 72 1.65 -6.15 -19.51
CA LYS A 72 2.53 -4.97 -19.41
C LYS A 72 3.05 -4.80 -18.00
N VAL A 73 4.32 -4.42 -17.87
CA VAL A 73 4.93 -4.11 -16.56
C VAL A 73 5.38 -2.66 -16.54
N MET A 74 5.08 -1.99 -15.43
CA MET A 74 5.51 -0.61 -15.19
C MET A 74 6.20 -0.54 -13.81
N VAL A 75 7.34 0.16 -13.76
CA VAL A 75 8.00 0.53 -12.51
C VAL A 75 8.07 2.04 -12.44
N GLU A 76 7.58 2.63 -11.37
CA GLU A 76 7.50 4.08 -11.24
C GLU A 76 7.79 4.54 -9.80
N SER A 77 8.38 5.75 -9.69
CA SER A 77 8.48 6.45 -8.42
C SER A 77 7.19 7.20 -8.14
N ASN A 78 6.25 6.55 -7.44
CA ASN A 78 4.93 7.12 -7.19
C ASN A 78 4.31 6.57 -5.91
N ASP A 79 3.31 7.28 -5.39
CA ASP A 79 2.42 6.80 -4.32
C ASP A 79 1.46 5.73 -4.90
N CYS A 80 1.32 4.62 -4.19
CA CYS A 80 0.50 3.49 -4.65
C CYS A 80 -1.00 3.84 -4.80
N LEU A 81 -1.52 4.78 -3.99
CA LEU A 81 -2.90 5.26 -4.14
C LEU A 81 -3.05 6.16 -5.36
N VAL A 82 -2.04 6.98 -5.69
CA VAL A 82 -2.03 7.77 -6.94
C VAL A 82 -1.97 6.86 -8.17
N ALA A 83 -1.16 5.82 -8.12
CA ALA A 83 -1.12 4.81 -9.19
C ALA A 83 -2.46 4.08 -9.33
N ALA A 84 -3.08 3.68 -8.22
CA ALA A 84 -4.38 3.02 -8.23
C ALA A 84 -5.48 3.94 -8.81
N GLU A 85 -5.51 5.21 -8.41
CA GLU A 85 -6.46 6.20 -8.94
C GLU A 85 -6.33 6.35 -10.46
N ARG A 86 -5.09 6.49 -10.94
CA ARG A 86 -4.82 6.57 -12.38
C ARG A 86 -5.37 5.36 -13.12
N LEU A 87 -5.10 4.14 -12.64
CA LEU A 87 -5.56 2.92 -13.27
C LEU A 87 -7.10 2.82 -13.27
N VAL A 88 -7.75 3.19 -12.18
CA VAL A 88 -9.23 3.24 -12.13
C VAL A 88 -9.77 4.23 -13.16
N LYS A 89 -9.19 5.44 -13.27
CA LYS A 89 -9.59 6.46 -14.25
C LYS A 89 -9.33 6.02 -15.71
N GLU A 90 -8.31 5.20 -15.94
CA GLU A 90 -7.98 4.60 -17.24
C GLU A 90 -8.85 3.38 -17.59
N GLY A 91 -9.81 3.01 -16.72
CA GLY A 91 -10.74 1.90 -16.96
C GLY A 91 -10.18 0.52 -16.70
N TYR A 92 -9.11 0.42 -15.90
CA TYR A 92 -8.67 -0.85 -15.34
C TYR A 92 -9.46 -1.21 -14.07
N ASN A 93 -9.41 -2.49 -13.71
CA ASN A 93 -9.95 -3.00 -12.45
C ASN A 93 -8.79 -3.45 -11.52
N PRO A 94 -8.04 -2.48 -10.94
CA PRO A 94 -6.84 -2.81 -10.17
C PRO A 94 -7.16 -3.44 -8.83
N VAL A 95 -6.22 -4.26 -8.33
CA VAL A 95 -6.12 -4.58 -6.91
C VAL A 95 -4.78 -4.06 -6.37
N LEU A 96 -4.84 -3.35 -5.25
CA LEU A 96 -3.70 -2.75 -4.57
C LEU A 96 -3.17 -3.69 -3.49
N LEU A 97 -1.86 -3.93 -3.46
CA LEU A 97 -1.21 -4.66 -2.37
C LEU A 97 -0.92 -3.72 -1.18
N ASN A 98 -1.52 -4.02 -0.03
CA ASN A 98 -1.20 -3.41 1.26
C ASN A 98 -0.11 -4.22 1.97
N PHE A 99 1.03 -3.57 2.30
CA PHE A 99 2.18 -4.19 2.99
C PHE A 99 1.93 -4.27 4.48
N ALA A 100 1.20 -5.29 4.88
CA ALA A 100 0.57 -5.38 6.19
C ALA A 100 1.52 -5.77 7.34
N SER A 101 1.11 -5.41 8.52
CA SER A 101 1.52 -6.09 9.75
C SER A 101 0.79 -7.43 9.87
N ALA A 102 1.54 -8.51 10.14
CA ALA A 102 0.94 -9.84 10.24
C ALA A 102 0.02 -10.02 11.45
N GLY A 103 0.30 -9.32 12.55
CA GLY A 103 -0.42 -9.49 13.81
C GLY A 103 -1.33 -8.34 14.22
N HIS A 104 -1.22 -7.18 13.54
CA HIS A 104 -1.94 -5.96 13.94
C HIS A 104 -2.51 -5.29 12.70
N PRO A 105 -3.80 -5.48 12.36
CA PRO A 105 -4.40 -4.84 11.22
C PRO A 105 -4.26 -3.31 11.31
N GLY A 106 -3.75 -2.70 10.22
CA GLY A 106 -3.43 -1.27 10.17
C GLY A 106 -2.10 -0.88 10.80
N GLY A 107 -1.28 -1.86 11.23
CA GLY A 107 0.06 -1.62 11.77
C GLY A 107 0.08 -0.68 12.97
N GLY A 108 0.93 0.33 12.91
CA GLY A 108 1.07 1.38 13.93
C GLY A 108 0.25 2.65 13.65
N VAL A 109 -0.82 2.59 12.87
CA VAL A 109 -1.58 3.77 12.43
C VAL A 109 -2.13 4.58 13.60
N GLU A 110 -2.61 3.93 14.66
CA GLU A 110 -3.14 4.58 15.86
C GLU A 110 -2.11 5.46 16.57
N THR A 111 -0.84 5.10 16.47
CA THR A 111 0.29 5.82 17.08
C THR A 111 1.01 6.79 16.12
N GLY A 112 0.47 6.94 14.91
CA GLY A 112 0.99 7.86 13.91
C GLY A 112 2.22 7.35 13.14
N ALA A 113 2.43 6.04 13.09
CA ALA A 113 3.43 5.43 12.21
C ALA A 113 3.15 5.76 10.73
N ARG A 114 4.14 5.56 9.84
CA ARG A 114 4.15 6.22 8.53
C ARG A 114 4.56 5.31 7.36
N ALA A 115 4.51 4.00 7.53
CA ALA A 115 4.73 3.10 6.41
C ALA A 115 3.51 3.08 5.45
N GLN A 116 3.58 2.28 4.41
CA GLN A 116 2.55 2.20 3.38
C GLN A 116 1.18 1.80 3.95
N GLU A 117 1.11 0.76 4.79
CA GLU A 117 -0.14 0.33 5.42
C GLU A 117 -0.81 1.45 6.20
N GLU A 118 -0.05 2.15 7.06
CA GLU A 118 -0.59 3.23 7.85
C GLU A 118 -1.06 4.41 6.99
N THR A 119 -0.38 4.65 5.87
CA THR A 119 -0.76 5.71 4.93
C THR A 119 -2.06 5.36 4.21
N ILE A 120 -2.23 4.12 3.76
CA ILE A 120 -3.50 3.66 3.16
C ILE A 120 -4.63 3.75 4.20
N CYS A 121 -4.42 3.29 5.43
CA CYS A 121 -5.42 3.33 6.49
C CYS A 121 -5.85 4.76 6.87
N ARG A 122 -4.94 5.76 6.79
CA ARG A 122 -5.30 7.16 7.03
C ARG A 122 -6.09 7.78 5.88
N ARG A 123 -5.93 7.28 4.68
CA ARG A 123 -6.47 7.91 3.45
C ARG A 123 -7.69 7.20 2.89
N SER A 124 -8.09 6.06 3.47
CA SER A 124 -9.16 5.24 2.92
C SER A 124 -10.02 4.57 4.01
N THR A 125 -11.05 3.89 3.54
CA THR A 125 -11.94 3.08 4.39
C THR A 125 -11.40 1.68 4.68
N LEU A 126 -10.13 1.36 4.39
CA LEU A 126 -9.54 0.02 4.52
C LEU A 126 -9.74 -0.57 5.92
N THR A 127 -9.61 0.23 6.98
CA THR A 127 -9.79 -0.24 8.36
C THR A 127 -11.19 -0.76 8.64
N ARG A 128 -12.22 -0.29 7.93
CA ARG A 128 -13.58 -0.84 8.04
C ARG A 128 -13.62 -2.31 7.64
N SER A 129 -12.79 -2.72 6.69
CA SER A 129 -12.66 -4.12 6.28
C SER A 129 -11.77 -4.91 7.24
N ILE A 130 -10.47 -4.55 7.32
CA ILE A 130 -9.47 -5.38 8.00
C ILE A 130 -9.72 -5.52 9.51
N TYR A 131 -10.31 -4.52 10.17
CA TYR A 131 -10.68 -4.60 11.57
C TYR A 131 -11.84 -5.57 11.83
N SER A 132 -12.69 -5.81 10.84
CA SER A 132 -13.76 -6.80 10.93
C SER A 132 -13.27 -8.25 10.91
N PHE A 133 -12.00 -8.48 10.57
CA PHE A 133 -11.34 -9.78 10.63
C PHE A 133 -10.45 -9.97 11.88
N ASP A 134 -10.56 -9.09 12.88
CA ASP A 134 -9.87 -9.22 14.17
C ASP A 134 -10.82 -8.91 15.31
N ALA A 135 -11.04 -9.87 16.21
CA ALA A 135 -12.03 -9.75 17.26
C ALA A 135 -11.78 -8.54 18.19
N LYS A 136 -10.52 -8.23 18.51
CA LYS A 136 -10.15 -7.11 19.36
C LYS A 136 -10.46 -5.76 18.69
N TYR A 137 -10.08 -5.62 17.43
CA TYR A 137 -10.32 -4.39 16.67
C TYR A 137 -11.82 -4.24 16.32
N ALA A 138 -12.48 -5.30 15.88
CA ALA A 138 -13.92 -5.30 15.64
C ALA A 138 -14.69 -4.81 16.87
N SER A 139 -14.42 -5.38 18.04
CA SER A 139 -15.04 -4.96 19.31
C SER A 139 -14.73 -3.50 19.65
N ARG A 140 -13.47 -3.07 19.53
CA ARG A 140 -13.03 -1.70 19.85
C ARG A 140 -13.73 -0.64 19.00
N TYR A 141 -13.91 -0.93 17.70
CA TYR A 141 -14.48 0.02 16.75
C TYR A 141 -15.98 -0.15 16.52
N GLY A 142 -16.63 -1.09 17.22
CA GLY A 142 -18.07 -1.35 17.09
C GLY A 142 -18.45 -2.00 15.77
N TYR A 143 -17.54 -2.78 15.17
CA TYR A 143 -17.80 -3.51 13.94
C TYR A 143 -18.23 -4.95 14.22
N ALA A 144 -19.10 -5.51 13.37
CA ALA A 144 -19.39 -6.93 13.41
C ALA A 144 -18.14 -7.71 12.94
N LEU A 145 -17.81 -8.78 13.69
CA LEU A 145 -16.77 -9.71 13.28
C LEU A 145 -17.25 -10.48 12.04
N GLN A 146 -16.44 -10.53 10.99
CA GLN A 146 -16.74 -11.30 9.79
C GLN A 146 -16.67 -12.80 10.07
N ALA A 147 -17.45 -13.59 9.33
CA ALA A 147 -17.36 -15.04 9.40
C ALA A 147 -16.07 -15.56 8.72
N GLY A 148 -15.65 -16.77 9.09
CA GLY A 148 -14.51 -17.45 8.48
C GLY A 148 -13.19 -17.21 9.21
N GLU A 149 -12.11 -17.07 8.44
CA GLU A 149 -10.76 -16.91 8.95
C GLU A 149 -10.48 -15.49 9.44
N HIS A 150 -9.54 -15.33 10.35
CA HIS A 150 -9.24 -14.09 11.04
C HIS A 150 -7.74 -13.81 11.16
N TYR A 151 -7.38 -12.59 11.59
CA TYR A 151 -6.03 -12.28 12.03
C TYR A 151 -5.58 -13.18 13.19
N PRO A 152 -4.27 -13.48 13.31
CA PRO A 152 -3.14 -12.93 12.56
C PRO A 152 -2.95 -13.59 11.19
N ILE A 153 -2.43 -12.83 10.21
CA ILE A 153 -2.12 -13.28 8.85
C ILE A 153 -0.63 -13.66 8.72
N VAL A 154 -0.22 -14.69 9.43
CA VAL A 154 1.20 -15.11 9.53
C VAL A 154 1.58 -16.20 8.52
N SER A 155 0.61 -17.02 8.06
CA SER A 155 0.85 -18.10 7.10
C SER A 155 1.37 -17.54 5.77
N GLU A 156 2.11 -18.36 5.04
CA GLU A 156 2.57 -18.03 3.68
C GLU A 156 1.42 -17.87 2.68
N PHE A 157 0.24 -18.41 3.00
CA PHE A 157 -0.97 -18.29 2.19
C PHE A 157 -1.98 -17.27 2.72
N SER A 158 -1.63 -16.57 3.81
CA SER A 158 -2.59 -15.68 4.47
C SER A 158 -2.63 -14.29 3.86
N ALA A 159 -3.84 -13.81 3.64
CA ALA A 159 -4.13 -12.44 3.21
C ALA A 159 -5.59 -12.07 3.52
N VAL A 160 -5.90 -10.77 3.52
CA VAL A 160 -7.28 -10.28 3.55
C VAL A 160 -7.59 -9.58 2.24
N TYR A 161 -8.66 -9.99 1.58
CA TYR A 161 -9.22 -9.30 0.42
C TYR A 161 -10.30 -8.33 0.87
N SER A 162 -10.16 -7.07 0.47
CA SER A 162 -11.07 -5.96 0.79
C SER A 162 -11.53 -5.30 -0.50
N PRO A 163 -12.67 -5.69 -1.08
CA PRO A 163 -13.22 -5.02 -2.26
C PRO A 163 -13.79 -3.64 -1.92
N ALA A 164 -13.81 -2.75 -2.90
CA ALA A 164 -14.45 -1.43 -2.81
C ALA A 164 -13.99 -0.60 -1.59
N VAL A 165 -12.69 -0.53 -1.39
CA VAL A 165 -12.10 0.38 -0.41
C VAL A 165 -12.12 1.79 -0.99
N THR A 166 -12.90 2.69 -0.37
CA THR A 166 -12.98 4.08 -0.80
C THR A 166 -11.76 4.87 -0.33
N VAL A 167 -11.00 5.40 -1.26
CA VAL A 167 -9.92 6.36 -1.01
C VAL A 167 -10.53 7.76 -1.09
N PHE A 168 -10.45 8.53 0.00
CA PHE A 168 -11.10 9.82 0.12
C PHE A 168 -10.19 10.94 0.64
N ARG A 169 -8.90 10.62 0.82
CA ARG A 169 -7.86 11.60 1.16
C ARG A 169 -6.65 11.43 0.24
N GLU A 170 -6.01 12.54 -0.08
CA GLU A 170 -4.85 12.60 -0.97
C GLU A 170 -3.64 13.28 -0.34
N GLY A 171 -2.49 13.07 -0.95
CA GLY A 171 -1.24 13.71 -0.58
C GLY A 171 -0.70 13.29 0.80
N ILE A 172 0.46 13.85 1.13
CA ILE A 172 1.16 13.59 2.39
C ILE A 172 0.43 14.20 3.60
N ASP A 173 -0.33 15.27 3.36
CA ASP A 173 -1.14 15.95 4.37
C ASP A 173 -2.52 15.35 4.56
N CYS A 174 -2.86 14.32 3.79
CA CYS A 174 -4.14 13.61 3.84
C CYS A 174 -5.34 14.56 3.71
N LEU A 175 -5.31 15.46 2.73
CA LEU A 175 -6.41 16.36 2.42
C LEU A 175 -7.61 15.60 1.89
N PHE A 176 -8.82 16.12 2.11
CA PHE A 176 -10.03 15.52 1.56
C PHE A 176 -10.07 15.69 0.04
N MET A 177 -10.48 14.61 -0.65
CA MET A 177 -10.68 14.62 -2.09
C MET A 177 -12.07 15.17 -2.43
N GLU A 178 -12.19 15.86 -3.56
CA GLU A 178 -13.47 16.22 -4.15
C GLU A 178 -14.18 15.02 -4.78
N GLU A 179 -13.38 14.15 -5.39
CA GLU A 179 -13.84 12.94 -6.07
C GLU A 179 -13.12 11.72 -5.49
N PRO A 180 -13.69 11.05 -4.47
CA PRO A 180 -13.15 9.81 -3.96
C PRO A 180 -13.28 8.71 -5.02
N TYR A 181 -12.45 7.69 -4.93
CA TYR A 181 -12.53 6.52 -5.80
C TYR A 181 -12.45 5.22 -5.01
N ASP A 182 -13.01 4.15 -5.56
CA ASP A 182 -12.95 2.82 -4.98
C ASP A 182 -11.86 1.99 -5.63
N VAL A 183 -11.15 1.21 -4.82
CA VAL A 183 -10.17 0.22 -5.26
C VAL A 183 -10.23 -1.02 -4.38
N ALA A 184 -10.01 -2.19 -4.96
CA ALA A 184 -9.83 -3.40 -4.17
C ALA A 184 -8.43 -3.43 -3.56
N VAL A 185 -8.32 -3.96 -2.34
CA VAL A 185 -7.05 -4.08 -1.61
C VAL A 185 -6.83 -5.52 -1.18
N VAL A 186 -5.64 -6.05 -1.43
CA VAL A 186 -5.13 -7.28 -0.82
C VAL A 186 -4.16 -6.90 0.29
N THR A 187 -4.53 -7.21 1.51
CA THR A 187 -3.71 -6.99 2.70
C THR A 187 -2.90 -8.26 2.96
N CYS A 188 -1.60 -8.22 2.71
CA CYS A 188 -0.69 -9.36 2.87
C CYS A 188 0.58 -8.91 3.60
N ALA A 189 1.04 -9.70 4.57
CA ALA A 189 2.23 -9.40 5.34
C ALA A 189 3.47 -10.07 4.72
N ALA A 190 4.48 -9.28 4.39
CA ALA A 190 5.80 -9.82 4.02
C ALA A 190 6.46 -10.53 5.19
N LEU A 191 7.38 -11.43 4.89
CA LEU A 191 8.22 -12.03 5.90
C LEU A 191 9.11 -10.95 6.55
N ASN A 192 9.23 -10.98 7.87
CA ASN A 192 10.03 -10.00 8.60
C ASN A 192 11.43 -10.53 8.87
N LEU A 193 12.42 -10.02 8.14
CA LEU A 193 13.83 -10.43 8.18
C LEU A 193 14.72 -9.45 8.96
N ASN A 194 14.16 -8.54 9.76
CA ASN A 194 14.93 -7.51 10.46
C ASN A 194 15.81 -8.01 11.63
N GLY A 195 16.03 -9.33 11.75
CA GLY A 195 16.93 -9.94 12.74
C GLY A 195 16.31 -10.21 14.11
N LYS A 196 15.09 -9.73 14.38
CA LYS A 196 14.34 -9.99 15.62
C LYS A 196 13.46 -11.23 15.54
N TYR A 197 13.32 -11.82 14.35
CA TYR A 197 12.45 -12.96 14.04
C TYR A 197 13.29 -14.22 13.79
N PRO A 198 12.67 -15.42 13.85
CA PRO A 198 13.40 -16.69 13.71
C PRO A 198 14.14 -16.84 12.39
N ILE A 199 13.52 -16.45 11.27
CA ILE A 199 14.16 -16.47 9.95
C ILE A 199 14.94 -15.17 9.77
N LYS A 200 16.21 -15.31 9.43
CA LYS A 200 17.16 -14.19 9.27
C LYS A 200 17.82 -14.29 7.91
N LEU A 201 18.34 -13.17 7.43
CA LEU A 201 19.24 -13.17 6.29
C LEU A 201 20.50 -14.01 6.60
N THR A 202 21.08 -14.56 5.56
CA THR A 202 22.39 -15.22 5.61
C THR A 202 23.48 -14.18 5.98
N PRO A 203 24.67 -14.60 6.40
CA PRO A 203 25.76 -13.68 6.77
C PRO A 203 26.16 -12.70 5.65
N ASP A 204 26.00 -13.10 4.38
CA ASP A 204 26.26 -12.30 3.19
C ASP A 204 25.05 -11.45 2.75
N GLY A 205 23.96 -11.47 3.53
CA GLY A 205 22.81 -10.57 3.36
C GLY A 205 21.73 -11.07 2.41
N HIS A 206 21.75 -12.35 2.03
CA HIS A 206 20.75 -12.98 1.16
C HIS A 206 19.61 -13.64 1.93
N MET A 207 18.49 -13.88 1.25
CA MET A 207 17.37 -14.65 1.78
C MET A 207 17.74 -16.13 1.82
N PRO A 208 17.55 -16.84 2.97
CA PRO A 208 17.66 -18.29 2.98
C PRO A 208 16.50 -18.92 2.19
N GLN A 209 16.70 -20.16 1.69
CA GLN A 209 15.73 -20.85 0.83
C GLN A 209 14.32 -20.86 1.43
N ALA A 210 14.18 -21.12 2.73
CA ALA A 210 12.89 -21.09 3.42
C ALA A 210 12.18 -19.72 3.32
N ALA A 211 12.94 -18.62 3.39
CA ALA A 211 12.38 -17.27 3.22
C ALA A 211 11.94 -17.01 1.78
N ILE A 212 12.70 -17.52 0.81
CA ILE A 212 12.38 -17.46 -0.62
C ILE A 212 11.06 -18.17 -0.89
N ASP A 213 10.91 -19.40 -0.39
CA ASP A 213 9.72 -20.23 -0.65
C ASP A 213 8.47 -19.63 -0.02
N ILE A 214 8.55 -19.17 1.24
CA ILE A 214 7.46 -18.47 1.93
C ILE A 214 7.07 -17.20 1.16
N THR A 215 8.05 -16.40 0.75
CA THR A 215 7.78 -15.15 0.03
C THR A 215 7.15 -15.40 -1.34
N ARG A 216 7.61 -16.43 -2.06
CA ARG A 216 7.03 -16.86 -3.33
C ARG A 216 5.55 -17.24 -3.16
N ASN A 217 5.19 -17.99 -2.13
CA ASN A 217 3.81 -18.36 -1.84
C ASN A 217 2.93 -17.16 -1.48
N LYS A 218 3.48 -16.19 -0.74
CA LYS A 218 2.77 -14.92 -0.47
C LYS A 218 2.50 -14.13 -1.75
N ILE A 219 3.46 -14.05 -2.66
CA ILE A 219 3.27 -13.40 -3.97
C ILE A 219 2.21 -14.14 -4.78
N ARG A 220 2.28 -15.48 -4.88
CA ARG A 220 1.24 -16.30 -5.53
C ARG A 220 -0.14 -16.04 -4.95
N THR A 221 -0.26 -15.96 -3.61
CA THR A 221 -1.52 -15.66 -2.92
C THR A 221 -2.11 -14.32 -3.37
N VAL A 222 -1.29 -13.26 -3.47
CA VAL A 222 -1.73 -11.94 -3.96
C VAL A 222 -2.25 -12.04 -5.40
N PHE A 223 -1.52 -12.73 -6.27
CA PHE A 223 -1.91 -12.90 -7.67
C PHE A 223 -3.17 -13.75 -7.81
N ARG A 224 -3.29 -14.86 -7.08
CA ARG A 224 -4.49 -15.71 -7.10
C ARG A 224 -5.73 -14.98 -6.64
N ILE A 225 -5.63 -14.13 -5.59
CA ILE A 225 -6.74 -13.28 -5.15
C ILE A 225 -7.17 -12.35 -6.28
N GLY A 226 -6.23 -11.69 -6.94
CA GLY A 226 -6.54 -10.81 -8.06
C GLY A 226 -7.33 -11.55 -9.16
N LEU A 227 -6.87 -12.72 -9.60
CA LEU A 227 -7.56 -13.51 -10.61
C LEU A 227 -8.91 -14.05 -10.13
N THR A 228 -9.00 -14.52 -8.88
CA THR A 228 -10.23 -15.06 -8.28
C THR A 228 -11.37 -14.03 -8.32
N TYR A 229 -11.05 -12.77 -8.10
CA TYR A 229 -12.05 -11.69 -8.07
C TYR A 229 -12.12 -10.88 -9.39
N GLY A 230 -11.50 -11.39 -10.46
CA GLY A 230 -11.61 -10.81 -11.80
C GLY A 230 -10.91 -9.46 -11.96
N HIS A 231 -9.84 -9.21 -11.20
CA HIS A 231 -9.00 -8.04 -11.40
C HIS A 231 -8.09 -8.24 -12.62
N ASP A 232 -7.96 -7.19 -13.42
CA ASP A 232 -7.16 -7.18 -14.65
C ASP A 232 -5.79 -6.50 -14.49
N SER A 233 -5.55 -5.91 -13.35
CA SER A 233 -4.31 -5.17 -13.08
C SER A 233 -3.95 -5.21 -11.59
N LEU A 234 -2.64 -5.04 -11.31
CA LEU A 234 -2.10 -5.05 -9.96
C LEU A 234 -1.30 -3.75 -9.71
N VAL A 235 -1.50 -3.15 -8.53
CA VAL A 235 -0.63 -2.11 -8.00
C VAL A 235 0.18 -2.71 -6.85
N LEU A 236 1.44 -2.95 -7.13
CA LEU A 236 2.42 -3.59 -6.26
C LEU A 236 3.52 -2.59 -5.86
N GLY A 237 4.57 -3.07 -5.19
CA GLY A 237 5.73 -2.28 -4.83
C GLY A 237 6.81 -3.11 -4.16
N ALA A 238 7.73 -2.47 -3.45
CA ALA A 238 8.88 -3.12 -2.80
C ALA A 238 8.46 -3.85 -1.51
N PHE A 239 7.78 -4.97 -1.67
CA PHE A 239 7.14 -5.77 -0.62
C PHE A 239 8.12 -6.21 0.47
N GLY A 240 7.97 -5.66 1.67
CA GLY A 240 8.81 -5.97 2.81
C GLY A 240 10.22 -5.34 2.79
N CYS A 241 10.61 -4.57 1.77
CA CYS A 241 11.96 -4.04 1.63
C CYS A 241 12.27 -2.87 2.57
N GLY A 242 11.29 -2.32 3.24
CA GLY A 242 11.44 -1.25 4.24
C GLY A 242 11.79 -1.78 5.63
N ALA A 243 10.86 -1.66 6.56
CA ALA A 243 11.03 -2.06 7.97
C ALA A 243 11.36 -3.55 8.17
N PHE A 244 10.90 -4.41 7.26
CA PHE A 244 11.10 -5.87 7.35
C PHE A 244 12.43 -6.34 6.74
N LYS A 245 13.20 -5.44 6.09
CA LYS A 245 14.57 -5.69 5.63
C LYS A 245 14.74 -6.81 4.58
N ASN A 246 13.69 -7.09 3.80
CA ASN A 246 13.85 -7.99 2.65
C ASN A 246 14.77 -7.34 1.61
N PRO A 247 15.70 -8.09 0.98
CA PRO A 247 16.60 -7.57 -0.07
C PRO A 247 15.82 -7.19 -1.34
N PRO A 248 15.87 -5.93 -1.79
CA PRO A 248 15.01 -5.47 -2.90
C PRO A 248 15.22 -6.21 -4.22
N ALA A 249 16.47 -6.56 -4.55
CA ALA A 249 16.77 -7.29 -5.78
C ALA A 249 16.18 -8.71 -5.77
N GLU A 250 16.23 -9.39 -4.62
CA GLU A 250 15.64 -10.72 -4.49
C GLU A 250 14.12 -10.68 -4.52
N ILE A 251 13.51 -9.66 -3.92
CA ILE A 251 12.06 -9.48 -3.98
C ILE A 251 11.61 -9.16 -5.41
N ALA A 252 12.29 -8.28 -6.14
CA ALA A 252 11.98 -7.97 -7.54
C ALA A 252 12.07 -9.24 -8.40
N LYS A 253 13.13 -10.02 -8.23
CA LYS A 253 13.32 -11.30 -8.92
C LYS A 253 12.22 -12.31 -8.60
N LEU A 254 11.80 -12.43 -7.33
CA LEU A 254 10.71 -13.34 -6.94
C LEU A 254 9.36 -12.93 -7.57
N PHE A 255 9.07 -11.63 -7.66
CA PHE A 255 7.90 -11.16 -8.41
C PHE A 255 8.00 -11.55 -9.88
N HIS A 256 9.16 -11.36 -10.52
CA HIS A 256 9.37 -11.72 -11.92
C HIS A 256 9.20 -13.23 -12.13
N GLU A 257 9.83 -14.06 -11.31
CA GLU A 257 9.70 -15.52 -11.37
C GLU A 257 8.23 -15.97 -11.27
N VAL A 258 7.46 -15.42 -10.31
CA VAL A 258 6.04 -15.76 -10.15
C VAL A 258 5.21 -15.29 -11.35
N MET A 259 5.48 -14.10 -11.88
CA MET A 259 4.78 -13.58 -13.08
C MET A 259 4.96 -14.48 -14.31
N GLU A 260 6.11 -15.16 -14.43
CA GLU A 260 6.41 -16.09 -15.52
C GLU A 260 5.86 -17.51 -15.30
N GLU A 261 5.32 -17.82 -14.12
CA GLU A 261 4.65 -19.12 -13.88
C GLU A 261 3.45 -19.29 -14.82
N PRO A 262 3.20 -20.51 -15.34
CA PRO A 262 2.09 -20.76 -16.29
C PRO A 262 0.72 -20.28 -15.79
N GLU A 263 0.54 -20.27 -14.46
CA GLU A 263 -0.68 -19.81 -13.80
C GLU A 263 -0.91 -18.30 -13.98
N PHE A 264 0.15 -17.49 -14.03
CA PHE A 264 0.07 -16.01 -14.01
C PHE A 264 0.54 -15.36 -15.30
N LYS A 265 1.30 -16.09 -16.11
CA LYS A 265 1.87 -15.55 -17.34
C LYS A 265 0.79 -15.03 -18.29
N ASN A 266 0.87 -13.75 -18.63
CA ASN A 266 -0.08 -13.05 -19.48
C ASN A 266 -1.54 -13.06 -18.97
N LYS A 267 -1.76 -13.12 -17.64
CA LYS A 267 -3.11 -13.11 -17.06
C LYS A 267 -3.58 -11.72 -16.64
N TYR A 268 -2.67 -10.78 -16.46
CA TYR A 268 -2.97 -9.38 -16.15
C TYR A 268 -2.69 -8.47 -17.35
N ARG A 269 -3.52 -7.45 -17.53
CA ARG A 269 -3.29 -6.40 -18.55
C ARG A 269 -2.11 -5.51 -18.18
N LEU A 270 -1.99 -5.18 -16.89
CA LEU A 270 -0.96 -4.30 -16.38
C LEU A 270 -0.57 -4.68 -14.94
N ILE A 271 0.71 -4.73 -14.68
CA ILE A 271 1.27 -4.82 -13.33
C ILE A 271 2.15 -3.59 -13.13
N THR A 272 1.82 -2.79 -12.11
CA THR A 272 2.55 -1.57 -11.77
C THR A 272 3.25 -1.74 -10.42
N PHE A 273 4.57 -1.55 -10.38
CA PHE A 273 5.34 -1.43 -9.15
C PHE A 273 5.48 0.06 -8.81
N SER A 274 4.70 0.52 -7.83
CA SER A 274 4.69 1.90 -7.36
C SER A 274 5.56 2.00 -6.12
N ILE A 275 6.74 2.60 -6.23
CA ILE A 275 7.78 2.59 -5.19
C ILE A 275 8.18 4.03 -4.91
N ILE A 276 7.83 4.52 -3.71
CA ILE A 276 8.23 5.86 -3.28
C ILE A 276 9.75 5.87 -3.05
N GLU A 277 10.43 6.81 -3.71
CA GLU A 277 11.80 7.13 -3.40
C GLU A 277 11.87 7.88 -2.07
N ASP A 278 12.62 7.34 -1.13
CA ASP A 278 12.92 8.01 0.13
C ASP A 278 14.42 7.99 0.45
N HIS A 279 14.84 8.92 1.29
CA HIS A 279 16.23 9.02 1.73
C HIS A 279 16.67 7.83 2.62
N ASN A 280 15.75 7.04 3.18
CA ASN A 280 16.07 5.88 4.01
C ASN A 280 16.45 4.66 3.15
N SER A 281 15.87 4.54 1.97
CA SER A 281 16.17 3.47 1.01
C SER A 281 17.36 3.82 0.11
N ASN A 282 17.79 5.10 0.05
CA ASN A 282 18.76 5.62 -0.93
C ASN A 282 18.40 5.20 -2.35
N ASN A 283 17.13 5.17 -2.68
CA ASN A 283 16.56 4.74 -3.95
C ASN A 283 16.91 3.30 -4.36
N ARG A 284 17.40 2.48 -3.41
CA ARG A 284 17.80 1.09 -3.71
C ARG A 284 16.60 0.23 -4.09
N ASN A 285 15.42 0.50 -3.51
CA ASN A 285 14.23 -0.26 -3.79
C ASN A 285 13.78 -0.04 -5.23
N LEU A 286 13.63 1.20 -5.66
CA LEU A 286 13.22 1.54 -7.03
C LEU A 286 14.22 0.99 -8.05
N ARG A 287 15.53 1.25 -7.87
CA ARG A 287 16.58 0.80 -8.78
C ARG A 287 16.62 -0.73 -8.94
N ALA A 288 16.36 -1.49 -7.90
CA ALA A 288 16.33 -2.95 -7.97
C ALA A 288 15.20 -3.44 -8.88
N PHE A 289 14.01 -2.85 -8.78
CA PHE A 289 12.87 -3.18 -9.64
C PHE A 289 13.06 -2.68 -11.07
N GLU A 290 13.60 -1.47 -11.26
CA GLU A 290 13.96 -0.96 -12.61
C GLU A 290 14.96 -1.89 -13.30
N ALA A 291 15.98 -2.37 -12.58
CA ALA A 291 16.99 -3.28 -13.12
C ALA A 291 16.38 -4.64 -13.50
N GLU A 292 15.50 -5.20 -12.68
CA GLU A 292 14.89 -6.51 -12.92
C GLU A 292 13.92 -6.48 -14.10
N PHE A 293 13.11 -5.42 -14.22
CA PHE A 293 12.07 -5.35 -15.25
C PHE A 293 12.50 -4.59 -16.51
N GLY A 294 13.75 -4.16 -16.59
CA GLY A 294 14.31 -3.53 -17.80
C GLY A 294 13.66 -2.18 -18.16
N VAL A 295 13.03 -1.51 -17.22
CA VAL A 295 12.36 -0.24 -17.44
C VAL A 295 13.37 0.88 -17.25
N ALA A 296 13.73 1.57 -18.35
CA ALA A 296 14.56 2.78 -18.24
C ALA A 296 13.87 3.82 -17.33
N PRO A 297 14.59 4.42 -16.36
CA PRO A 297 14.00 5.35 -15.42
C PRO A 297 13.38 6.52 -16.18
N LYS A 298 12.07 6.65 -16.17
CA LYS A 298 11.38 7.89 -16.53
C LYS A 298 11.69 8.90 -15.41
N ARG A 299 12.87 9.54 -15.50
CA ARG A 299 13.16 10.71 -14.69
C ARG A 299 12.13 11.76 -15.03
N ALA A 300 11.19 12.04 -14.12
CA ALA A 300 10.53 13.32 -14.15
C ALA A 300 11.65 14.35 -14.17
N LYS A 301 11.75 15.17 -15.22
CA LYS A 301 12.61 16.35 -15.22
C LYS A 301 12.07 17.20 -14.08
N LEU A 302 12.77 17.20 -12.94
CA LEU A 302 12.62 18.29 -12.00
C LEU A 302 12.87 19.57 -12.81
N PRO A 303 11.98 20.58 -12.76
CA PRO A 303 12.29 21.86 -13.36
C PRO A 303 13.65 22.28 -12.82
N ALA A 304 14.53 22.71 -13.72
CA ALA A 304 15.81 23.28 -13.32
C ALA A 304 15.54 24.34 -12.26
N PRO A 305 16.35 24.44 -11.17
CA PRO A 305 16.21 25.53 -10.25
C PRO A 305 16.42 26.81 -11.07
N ASP A 306 15.33 27.54 -11.32
CA ASP A 306 15.41 28.86 -11.87
C ASP A 306 16.33 29.65 -10.96
N ASN A 307 17.32 30.31 -11.58
CA ASN A 307 18.29 31.16 -10.91
C ASN A 307 17.57 32.12 -9.95
N ILE A 308 17.54 31.78 -8.67
CA ILE A 308 17.10 32.69 -7.63
C ILE A 308 18.27 33.65 -7.38
N THR A 309 18.43 34.61 -8.27
CA THR A 309 19.19 35.83 -8.00
C THR A 309 18.19 36.94 -7.71
N SER A 310 18.29 37.46 -6.50
CA SER A 310 17.57 38.64 -5.96
C SER A 310 16.11 38.45 -5.52
N LEU A 311 15.90 37.84 -4.34
CA LEU A 311 14.71 38.16 -3.55
C LEU A 311 15.07 39.12 -2.44
N GLN A 312 14.41 40.26 -2.41
CA GLN A 312 14.45 41.27 -1.32
C GLN A 312 13.74 40.66 -0.08
N PRO A 313 14.13 41.02 1.15
CA PRO A 313 13.77 40.30 2.39
C PRO A 313 12.33 40.51 2.91
N ASN A 314 11.33 40.74 2.11
CA ASN A 314 9.96 40.96 2.60
C ASN A 314 8.86 40.42 1.66
N GLN A 315 9.01 39.19 1.12
CA GLN A 315 7.89 38.56 0.42
C GLN A 315 7.61 37.19 1.01
N ILE A 316 6.44 37.02 1.61
CA ILE A 316 5.89 35.73 2.07
C ILE A 316 5.07 35.17 0.92
N PHE A 317 5.47 33.97 0.41
CA PHE A 317 4.69 33.26 -0.58
C PHE A 317 3.67 32.33 0.11
N VAL A 318 2.40 32.56 -0.15
CA VAL A 318 1.32 31.62 0.08
C VAL A 318 0.96 31.00 -1.27
N PHE A 319 0.93 29.69 -1.35
CA PHE A 319 0.55 28.98 -2.56
C PHE A 319 -0.85 29.43 -3.02
N GLY A 320 -0.92 30.08 -4.18
CA GLY A 320 -2.17 30.27 -4.91
C GLY A 320 -2.72 31.69 -5.03
N SER A 321 -2.17 32.72 -4.41
CA SER A 321 -2.58 34.12 -4.69
C SER A 321 -1.57 35.10 -4.16
N VAL A 322 -1.21 36.09 -4.98
CA VAL A 322 -0.42 37.24 -4.57
C VAL A 322 -1.37 38.23 -3.92
N CYS A 323 -1.26 38.43 -2.61
CA CYS A 323 -1.82 39.61 -1.96
C CYS A 323 -0.69 40.61 -1.72
N LYS A 324 -0.81 41.80 -2.32
CA LYS A 324 -0.02 42.98 -1.94
C LYS A 324 -0.63 43.61 -0.66
N VAL A 325 0.21 43.78 0.31
CA VAL A 325 -0.03 44.72 1.39
C VAL A 325 0.93 45.91 1.20
#